data_446b27b9e292043264a7b65920f364be
#
_entry.id   446b27b9e292043264a7b65920f364be
#
_cell.length_a   1.000
_cell.length_b   1.000
_cell.length_c   1.000
_cell.angle_alpha   90.00
_cell.angle_beta   90.00
_cell.angle_gamma   90.00
#
_symmetry.space_group_name_H-M   'P 1'
#
loop_
_entity.id
_entity.type
_entity.pdbx_description
1 polymer ?
#
loop_
_entity_poly.entity_id
_entity_poly.type
_entity_poly.pdbx_seq_one_letter_code
_entity_poly.pdbx_strand_id
1 'polypeptide(L)'
;SIRLREEAKLIFSKGINEIFINLEKLGKEMNISREDLQYLSIQEFENRYQNLDIDKLSVLLKLQIKKNKKSFKLLKNINLPDVITSPNSVYQFEKYQAKGNFITSKVVTGNIIEYIKIKNKKLLNNKIVMVENADPGFDFLFGLNIKGLITQYGGVNSHMAIRCLEENIPACIGIGESNYENIKNNKIIE
;
A
#
# COMPACT_ATOMS: atom_id res chain seq x y z
N SER A 1 10.49 -21.60 15.84
CA SER A 1 11.38 -20.90 15.05
C SER A 1 10.76 -20.33 13.78
N ILE A 2 11.53 -19.88 12.81
CA ILE A 2 11.07 -19.16 11.60
C ILE A 2 10.02 -19.96 10.82
N ARG A 3 10.27 -21.27 10.61
CA ARG A 3 9.36 -22.16 9.87
C ARG A 3 7.95 -22.19 10.48
N LEU A 4 7.85 -22.38 11.78
CA LEU A 4 6.56 -22.41 12.47
C LEU A 4 5.81 -21.07 12.36
N ARG A 5 6.54 -19.95 12.41
CA ARG A 5 5.96 -18.62 12.22
C ARG A 5 5.39 -18.45 10.81
N GLU A 6 6.10 -18.89 9.79
CA GLU A 6 5.63 -18.77 8.40
C GLU A 6 4.45 -19.73 8.13
N GLU A 7 4.47 -20.93 8.69
CA GLU A 7 3.33 -21.88 8.62
C GLU A 7 2.09 -21.28 9.31
N ALA A 8 2.26 -20.67 10.49
CA ALA A 8 1.15 -20.02 11.20
C ALA A 8 0.56 -18.84 10.41
N LYS A 9 1.41 -18.00 9.80
CA LYS A 9 0.96 -16.92 8.92
C LYS A 9 0.18 -17.46 7.72
N LEU A 10 0.65 -18.53 7.09
CA LEU A 10 -0.02 -19.14 5.95
C LEU A 10 -1.42 -19.67 6.32
N ILE A 11 -1.54 -20.37 7.45
CA ILE A 11 -2.82 -20.88 7.96
C ILE A 11 -3.76 -19.72 8.25
N PHE A 12 -3.28 -18.67 8.93
CA PHE A 12 -4.06 -17.48 9.23
C PHE A 12 -4.54 -16.78 7.95
N SER A 13 -3.64 -16.56 7.00
CA SER A 13 -3.98 -15.92 5.72
C SER A 13 -4.99 -16.73 4.92
N LYS A 14 -4.90 -18.07 4.96
CA LYS A 14 -5.88 -18.97 4.33
C LYS A 14 -7.26 -18.80 4.96
N GLY A 15 -7.34 -18.75 6.30
CA GLY A 15 -8.60 -18.53 7.01
C GLY A 15 -9.25 -17.18 6.65
N ILE A 16 -8.46 -16.09 6.60
CA ILE A 16 -8.96 -14.79 6.17
C ILE A 16 -9.44 -14.82 4.71
N ASN A 17 -8.71 -15.50 3.83
CA ASN A 17 -9.12 -15.61 2.42
C ASN A 17 -10.47 -16.31 2.25
N GLU A 18 -10.73 -17.37 3.03
CA GLU A 18 -12.03 -18.05 3.04
C GLU A 18 -13.18 -17.12 3.50
N ILE A 19 -12.92 -16.27 4.50
CA ILE A 19 -13.89 -15.26 4.94
C ILE A 19 -14.19 -14.29 3.79
N PHE A 20 -13.18 -13.78 3.08
CA PHE A 20 -13.39 -12.87 1.95
C PHE A 20 -14.13 -13.53 0.79
N ILE A 21 -13.84 -14.81 0.48
CA ILE A 21 -14.57 -15.56 -0.54
C ILE A 21 -16.05 -15.67 -0.18
N ASN A 22 -16.37 -15.95 1.07
CA ASN A 22 -17.76 -16.07 1.53
C ASN A 22 -18.47 -14.70 1.55
N LEU A 23 -17.79 -13.63 1.96
CA LEU A 23 -18.33 -12.28 1.87
C LEU A 23 -18.61 -11.86 0.42
N GLU A 24 -17.74 -12.23 -0.53
CA GLU A 24 -17.98 -11.97 -1.95
C GLU A 24 -19.20 -12.74 -2.49
N LYS A 25 -19.39 -14.00 -2.09
CA LYS A 25 -20.58 -14.77 -2.44
C LYS A 25 -21.85 -14.11 -1.92
N LEU A 26 -21.85 -13.74 -0.64
CA LEU A 26 -22.95 -13.04 -0.01
C LEU A 26 -23.23 -11.68 -0.69
N GLY A 27 -22.18 -10.96 -1.06
CA GLY A 27 -22.29 -9.72 -1.82
C GLY A 27 -22.98 -9.92 -3.17
N LYS A 28 -22.66 -10.98 -3.89
CA LYS A 28 -23.31 -11.33 -5.18
C LYS A 28 -24.80 -11.59 -5.01
N GLU A 29 -25.21 -12.32 -3.98
CA GLU A 29 -26.63 -12.57 -3.66
C GLU A 29 -27.39 -11.26 -3.37
N MET A 30 -26.73 -10.29 -2.72
CA MET A 30 -27.29 -8.98 -2.39
C MET A 30 -27.12 -7.92 -3.49
N ASN A 31 -26.55 -8.26 -4.64
CA ASN A 31 -26.15 -7.31 -5.69
C ASN A 31 -25.28 -6.16 -5.16
N ILE A 32 -24.26 -6.51 -4.38
CA ILE A 32 -23.20 -5.63 -3.87
C ILE A 32 -21.88 -6.05 -4.52
N SER A 33 -21.20 -5.13 -5.18
CA SER A 33 -19.92 -5.43 -5.83
C SER A 33 -18.80 -5.66 -4.80
N ARG A 34 -17.73 -6.36 -5.20
CA ARG A 34 -16.54 -6.55 -4.37
C ARG A 34 -15.91 -5.22 -3.95
N GLU A 35 -15.88 -4.25 -4.86
CA GLU A 35 -15.38 -2.90 -4.61
C GLU A 35 -16.24 -2.14 -3.60
N ASP A 36 -17.53 -2.47 -3.51
CA ASP A 36 -18.44 -1.87 -2.56
C ASP A 36 -18.33 -2.50 -1.18
N LEU A 37 -18.05 -3.79 -1.10
CA LEU A 37 -17.85 -4.50 0.17
C LEU A 37 -16.70 -3.92 1.01
N GLN A 38 -15.65 -3.35 0.39
CA GLN A 38 -14.54 -2.73 1.11
C GLN A 38 -14.94 -1.54 2.00
N TYR A 39 -16.13 -0.96 1.78
CA TYR A 39 -16.66 0.14 2.59
C TYR A 39 -17.50 -0.34 3.78
N LEU A 40 -17.58 -1.64 4.02
CA LEU A 40 -18.28 -2.23 5.15
C LEU A 40 -17.29 -2.82 6.15
N SER A 41 -17.59 -2.67 7.43
CA SER A 41 -16.89 -3.37 8.51
C SER A 41 -17.58 -4.70 8.82
N ILE A 42 -16.86 -5.63 9.43
CA ILE A 42 -17.41 -6.92 9.82
C ILE A 42 -18.53 -6.77 10.85
N GLN A 43 -18.43 -5.78 11.75
CA GLN A 43 -19.44 -5.46 12.74
C GLN A 43 -20.78 -5.04 12.11
N GLU A 44 -20.76 -4.44 10.92
CA GLU A 44 -21.99 -4.06 10.23
C GLU A 44 -22.77 -5.28 9.71
N PHE A 45 -22.06 -6.38 9.45
CA PHE A 45 -22.70 -7.67 9.15
C PHE A 45 -23.18 -8.35 10.44
N GLU A 46 -22.35 -8.48 11.46
CA GLU A 46 -22.65 -9.17 12.72
C GLU A 46 -23.87 -8.57 13.44
N ASN A 47 -23.95 -7.25 13.55
CA ASN A 47 -25.03 -6.55 14.27
C ASN A 47 -26.40 -6.66 13.57
N ARG A 48 -26.43 -7.02 12.29
CA ARG A 48 -27.66 -6.99 11.48
C ARG A 48 -28.12 -8.35 10.99
N TYR A 49 -27.22 -9.33 10.95
CA TYR A 49 -27.50 -10.66 10.41
C TYR A 49 -28.55 -11.45 11.22
N GLN A 50 -28.63 -11.24 12.51
CA GLN A 50 -29.46 -12.06 13.40
C GLN A 50 -30.98 -11.85 13.27
N ASN A 51 -31.46 -10.76 12.63
CA ASN A 51 -32.86 -10.35 12.67
C ASN A 51 -33.45 -9.86 11.34
N LEU A 52 -32.75 -9.99 10.20
CA LEU A 52 -33.20 -9.41 8.94
C LEU A 52 -33.21 -10.44 7.80
N ASP A 53 -34.29 -10.38 7.03
CA ASP A 53 -34.38 -10.96 5.71
C ASP A 53 -33.29 -10.39 4.78
N ILE A 54 -32.75 -11.21 3.84
CA ILE A 54 -31.66 -10.85 2.94
C ILE A 54 -31.95 -9.56 2.16
N ASP A 55 -33.19 -9.38 1.72
CA ASP A 55 -33.59 -8.18 0.97
C ASP A 55 -33.48 -6.92 1.83
N LYS A 56 -33.96 -6.95 3.05
CA LYS A 56 -33.85 -5.84 4.01
C LYS A 56 -32.40 -5.56 4.39
N LEU A 57 -31.62 -6.62 4.60
CA LEU A 57 -30.19 -6.50 4.87
C LEU A 57 -29.46 -5.84 3.70
N SER A 58 -29.74 -6.27 2.45
CA SER A 58 -29.16 -5.68 1.23
C SER A 58 -29.42 -4.17 1.14
N VAL A 59 -30.66 -3.72 1.39
CA VAL A 59 -31.00 -2.30 1.36
C VAL A 59 -30.21 -1.51 2.40
N LEU A 60 -30.13 -2.02 3.64
CA LEU A 60 -29.41 -1.35 4.73
C LEU A 60 -27.90 -1.27 4.47
N LEU A 61 -27.29 -2.36 3.98
CA LEU A 61 -25.88 -2.37 3.64
C LEU A 61 -25.54 -1.40 2.49
N LYS A 62 -26.40 -1.33 1.46
CA LYS A 62 -26.22 -0.35 0.36
C LYS A 62 -26.31 1.10 0.85
N LEU A 63 -27.20 1.41 1.79
CA LEU A 63 -27.27 2.73 2.40
C LEU A 63 -26.01 3.03 3.23
N GLN A 64 -25.52 2.05 3.98
CA GLN A 64 -24.30 2.20 4.76
C GLN A 64 -23.08 2.40 3.86
N ILE A 65 -22.95 1.62 2.78
CA ILE A 65 -21.90 1.80 1.76
C ILE A 65 -21.90 3.23 1.22
N LYS A 66 -23.08 3.75 0.86
CA LYS A 66 -23.20 5.13 0.34
C LYS A 66 -22.72 6.16 1.36
N LYS A 67 -23.03 5.97 2.65
CA LYS A 67 -22.56 6.82 3.75
C LYS A 67 -21.05 6.71 3.91
N ASN A 68 -20.51 5.49 3.99
CA ASN A 68 -19.11 5.23 4.22
C ASN A 68 -18.23 5.71 3.04
N LYS A 69 -18.70 5.58 1.79
CA LYS A 69 -18.03 6.17 0.61
C LYS A 69 -17.86 7.69 0.72
N LYS A 70 -18.89 8.40 1.20
CA LYS A 70 -18.80 9.85 1.40
C LYS A 70 -17.77 10.19 2.47
N SER A 71 -17.82 9.50 3.61
CA SER A 71 -16.85 9.69 4.70
C SER A 71 -15.42 9.37 4.24
N PHE A 72 -15.22 8.27 3.53
CA PHE A 72 -13.92 7.89 3.00
C PHE A 72 -13.35 8.93 2.04
N LYS A 73 -14.20 9.48 1.16
CA LYS A 73 -13.78 10.55 0.24
C LYS A 73 -13.33 11.82 0.97
N LEU A 74 -13.98 12.15 2.07
CA LEU A 74 -13.58 13.29 2.92
C LEU A 74 -12.25 12.97 3.66
N LEU A 75 -12.17 11.79 4.29
CA LEU A 75 -11.00 11.36 5.04
C LEU A 75 -9.74 11.25 4.18
N LYS A 76 -9.88 10.85 2.92
CA LYS A 76 -8.75 10.75 1.97
C LYS A 76 -8.05 12.10 1.73
N ASN A 77 -8.75 13.21 1.94
CA ASN A 77 -8.21 14.57 1.76
C ASN A 77 -7.65 15.16 3.07
N ILE A 78 -7.73 14.42 4.18
CA ILE A 78 -7.20 14.86 5.48
C ILE A 78 -5.79 14.30 5.63
N ASN A 79 -4.82 15.19 5.69
CA ASN A 79 -3.46 14.85 6.09
C ASN A 79 -3.34 15.04 7.60
N LEU A 80 -2.84 14.03 8.27
CA LEU A 80 -2.54 14.06 9.70
C LEU A 80 -1.02 14.08 9.91
N PRO A 81 -0.52 14.60 11.04
CA PRO A 81 0.89 14.48 11.39
C PRO A 81 1.25 13.01 11.66
N ASP A 82 2.50 12.64 11.40
CA ASP A 82 3.01 11.28 11.64
C ASP A 82 2.91 10.88 13.11
N VAL A 83 2.99 11.86 14.02
CA VAL A 83 2.83 11.65 15.46
C VAL A 83 1.91 12.73 16.03
N ILE A 84 0.84 12.31 16.68
CA ILE A 84 -0.09 13.20 17.40
C ILE A 84 0.35 13.28 18.85
N THR A 85 0.95 14.41 19.25
CA THR A 85 1.44 14.66 20.61
C THR A 85 0.46 15.45 21.46
N SER A 86 -0.46 16.18 20.82
CA SER A 86 -1.51 16.98 21.48
C SER A 86 -2.71 17.15 20.57
N PRO A 87 -3.90 17.52 21.10
CA PRO A 87 -5.07 17.82 20.25
C PRO A 87 -4.80 18.91 19.21
N ASN A 88 -3.96 19.89 19.52
CA ASN A 88 -3.65 21.00 18.61
C ASN A 88 -2.72 20.59 17.46
N SER A 89 -1.91 19.54 17.63
CA SER A 89 -1.02 19.03 16.57
C SER A 89 -1.78 18.48 15.36
N VAL A 90 -3.08 18.22 15.48
CA VAL A 90 -3.93 17.80 14.36
C VAL A 90 -4.25 18.96 13.40
N TYR A 91 -4.27 20.20 13.93
CA TYR A 91 -4.65 21.40 13.15
C TYR A 91 -3.44 22.16 12.59
N GLN A 92 -2.30 22.08 13.28
CA GLN A 92 -1.08 22.78 12.86
C GLN A 92 0.11 21.85 13.09
N PHE A 93 0.71 21.40 12.01
CA PHE A 93 1.94 20.61 12.03
C PHE A 93 2.81 20.92 10.82
N GLU A 94 4.11 20.92 11.03
CA GLU A 94 5.07 20.94 9.92
C GLU A 94 5.18 19.55 9.32
N LYS A 95 5.03 19.43 8.01
CA LYS A 95 5.32 18.18 7.31
C LYS A 95 6.80 17.86 7.49
N TYR A 96 7.10 16.77 8.17
CA TYR A 96 8.45 16.27 8.26
C TYR A 96 8.97 15.95 6.84
N GLN A 97 10.04 16.65 6.47
CA GLN A 97 10.74 16.30 5.24
C GLN A 97 11.61 15.08 5.51
N ALA A 98 11.14 13.91 5.12
CA ALA A 98 11.92 12.70 5.21
C ALA A 98 13.21 12.86 4.39
N LYS A 99 14.36 12.60 5.03
CA LYS A 99 15.63 12.44 4.34
C LYS A 99 15.70 11.00 3.88
N GLY A 100 15.78 10.76 2.56
CA GLY A 100 15.94 9.41 2.02
C GLY A 100 17.20 8.73 2.56
N ASN A 101 17.13 7.43 2.72
CA ASN A 101 18.25 6.61 3.15
C ASN A 101 18.96 6.04 1.92
N PHE A 102 20.17 6.52 1.63
CA PHE A 102 21.01 5.97 0.57
C PHE A 102 21.63 4.65 1.04
N ILE A 103 21.39 3.59 0.29
CA ILE A 103 21.74 2.21 0.69
C ILE A 103 23.13 1.83 0.21
N THR A 104 23.54 2.33 -0.95
CA THR A 104 24.89 2.10 -1.49
C THR A 104 25.59 3.42 -1.73
N SER A 105 26.92 3.39 -1.88
CA SER A 105 27.74 4.55 -2.25
C SER A 105 27.81 4.79 -3.76
N LYS A 106 27.09 4.00 -4.56
CA LYS A 106 27.08 4.14 -6.02
C LYS A 106 26.21 5.30 -6.46
N VAL A 107 26.70 6.04 -7.46
CA VAL A 107 25.93 7.06 -8.16
C VAL A 107 25.48 6.51 -9.51
N VAL A 108 24.24 6.77 -9.87
CA VAL A 108 23.68 6.32 -11.15
C VAL A 108 22.73 7.36 -11.73
N THR A 109 22.92 7.66 -12.99
CA THR A 109 22.03 8.54 -13.76
C THR A 109 21.13 7.71 -14.67
N GLY A 110 19.85 7.96 -14.67
CA GLY A 110 18.93 7.21 -15.52
C GLY A 110 17.52 7.77 -15.60
N ASN A 111 16.75 7.20 -16.53
CA ASN A 111 15.34 7.52 -16.66
C ASN A 111 14.55 6.88 -15.51
N ILE A 112 13.62 7.65 -14.96
CA ILE A 112 12.73 7.21 -13.90
C ILE A 112 11.51 6.53 -14.50
N ILE A 113 11.00 5.55 -13.75
CA ILE A 113 9.74 4.90 -14.05
C ILE A 113 9.02 4.47 -12.78
N GLU A 114 7.75 4.89 -12.62
CA GLU A 114 6.91 4.49 -11.51
C GLU A 114 6.23 3.14 -11.82
N TYR A 115 6.40 2.16 -10.95
CA TYR A 115 5.90 0.80 -11.17
C TYR A 115 4.37 0.70 -11.30
N ILE A 116 3.60 1.47 -10.52
CA ILE A 116 2.12 1.41 -10.52
C ILE A 116 1.51 1.59 -11.92
N LYS A 117 2.18 2.33 -12.80
CA LYS A 117 1.69 2.64 -14.14
C LYS A 117 2.06 1.59 -15.21
N ILE A 118 2.77 0.51 -14.82
CA ILE A 118 3.38 -0.38 -15.80
C ILE A 118 2.76 -1.77 -15.78
N LYS A 119 2.15 -2.15 -16.90
CA LYS A 119 1.67 -3.52 -17.13
C LYS A 119 2.78 -4.47 -17.62
N ASN A 120 3.77 -3.95 -18.35
CA ASN A 120 4.85 -4.75 -18.94
C ASN A 120 6.15 -4.57 -18.14
N LYS A 121 6.51 -5.57 -17.34
CA LYS A 121 7.70 -5.56 -16.49
C LYS A 121 9.03 -5.37 -17.26
N LYS A 122 9.09 -5.72 -18.54
CA LYS A 122 10.31 -5.52 -19.38
C LYS A 122 10.69 -4.04 -19.53
N LEU A 123 9.73 -3.11 -19.37
CA LEU A 123 9.98 -1.67 -19.44
C LEU A 123 10.80 -1.13 -18.25
N LEU A 124 10.94 -1.91 -17.19
CA LEU A 124 11.71 -1.55 -15.99
C LEU A 124 13.22 -1.73 -16.20
N ASN A 125 13.63 -2.52 -17.20
CA ASN A 125 15.04 -2.77 -17.48
C ASN A 125 15.79 -1.47 -17.78
N ASN A 126 16.96 -1.34 -17.19
CA ASN A 126 17.84 -0.19 -17.36
C ASN A 126 17.22 1.16 -16.94
N LYS A 127 16.27 1.11 -15.98
CA LYS A 127 15.59 2.29 -15.43
C LYS A 127 15.82 2.41 -13.93
N ILE A 128 15.63 3.62 -13.40
CA ILE A 128 15.49 3.86 -11.97
C ILE A 128 14.02 3.67 -11.64
N VAL A 129 13.71 2.63 -10.87
CA VAL A 129 12.34 2.23 -10.58
C VAL A 129 11.87 2.91 -9.30
N MET A 130 10.67 3.50 -9.35
CA MET A 130 10.01 4.08 -8.19
C MET A 130 8.86 3.18 -7.73
N VAL A 131 8.80 2.89 -6.42
CA VAL A 131 7.72 2.16 -5.77
C VAL A 131 7.28 2.89 -4.49
N GLU A 132 6.02 2.74 -4.10
CA GLU A 132 5.53 3.41 -2.89
C GLU A 132 6.18 2.83 -1.62
N ASN A 133 6.20 1.52 -1.48
CA ASN A 133 6.65 0.86 -0.26
C ASN A 133 7.85 -0.04 -0.50
N ALA A 134 8.75 -0.08 0.47
CA ALA A 134 9.86 -1.03 0.50
C ALA A 134 9.39 -2.44 0.94
N ASP A 135 8.45 -3.02 0.19
CA ASP A 135 7.72 -4.26 0.50
C ASP A 135 8.37 -5.47 -0.20
N PRO A 136 8.44 -6.65 0.44
CA PRO A 136 8.88 -7.89 -0.18
C PRO A 136 8.15 -8.27 -1.46
N GLY A 137 6.93 -7.79 -1.68
CA GLY A 137 6.16 -7.98 -2.91
C GLY A 137 6.85 -7.47 -4.17
N PHE A 138 7.85 -6.59 -4.02
CA PHE A 138 8.66 -6.06 -5.13
C PHE A 138 9.98 -6.82 -5.37
N ASP A 139 10.20 -7.94 -4.71
CA ASP A 139 11.42 -8.74 -4.82
C ASP A 139 11.74 -9.17 -6.27
N PHE A 140 10.73 -9.32 -7.11
CA PHE A 140 10.92 -9.61 -8.53
C PHE A 140 11.73 -8.53 -9.29
N LEU A 141 11.86 -7.30 -8.75
CA LEU A 141 12.67 -6.23 -9.34
C LEU A 141 14.14 -6.61 -9.41
N PHE A 142 14.63 -7.39 -8.45
CA PHE A 142 16.02 -7.85 -8.41
C PHE A 142 16.33 -8.90 -9.50
N GLY A 143 15.30 -9.56 -10.03
CA GLY A 143 15.44 -10.41 -11.23
C GLY A 143 15.44 -9.64 -12.56
N LEU A 144 15.25 -8.32 -12.50
CA LEU A 144 15.31 -7.42 -13.64
C LEU A 144 16.61 -6.60 -13.58
N ASN A 145 17.15 -6.22 -14.72
CA ASN A 145 18.33 -5.36 -14.76
C ASN A 145 17.93 -3.89 -14.54
N ILE A 146 17.49 -3.53 -13.33
CA ILE A 146 17.17 -2.15 -12.96
C ILE A 146 18.45 -1.37 -12.67
N LYS A 147 18.49 -0.06 -12.97
CA LYS A 147 19.62 0.82 -12.66
C LYS A 147 19.65 1.27 -11.21
N GLY A 148 18.51 1.44 -10.59
CA GLY A 148 18.37 1.90 -9.22
C GLY A 148 16.94 1.77 -8.71
N LEU A 149 16.76 1.94 -7.40
CA LEU A 149 15.47 1.86 -6.74
C LEU A 149 15.22 3.09 -5.86
N ILE A 150 14.02 3.63 -5.94
CA ILE A 150 13.56 4.70 -5.04
C ILE A 150 12.26 4.26 -4.40
N THR A 151 12.14 4.40 -3.07
CA THR A 151 10.88 4.13 -2.38
C THR A 151 10.38 5.36 -1.63
N GLN A 152 9.07 5.56 -1.65
CA GLN A 152 8.42 6.63 -0.89
C GLN A 152 8.51 6.35 0.61
N TYR A 153 8.14 5.14 1.01
CA TYR A 153 8.17 4.66 2.39
C TYR A 153 9.12 3.50 2.56
N GLY A 154 9.64 3.36 3.78
CA GLY A 154 10.54 2.29 4.19
C GLY A 154 11.72 2.84 4.98
N GLY A 155 12.46 1.95 5.61
CA GLY A 155 13.66 2.27 6.39
C GLY A 155 14.88 1.51 5.93
N VAL A 156 16.04 1.85 6.51
CA VAL A 156 17.34 1.20 6.21
C VAL A 156 17.34 -0.32 6.48
N ASN A 157 16.49 -0.79 7.37
CA ASN A 157 16.35 -2.21 7.71
C ASN A 157 15.19 -2.89 6.98
N SER A 158 14.59 -2.24 5.98
CA SER A 158 13.55 -2.86 5.17
C SER A 158 14.12 -3.98 4.29
N HIS A 159 13.27 -4.94 3.93
CA HIS A 159 13.67 -6.05 3.05
C HIS A 159 14.32 -5.54 1.75
N MET A 160 13.70 -4.55 1.11
CA MET A 160 14.22 -3.98 -0.15
C MET A 160 15.57 -3.28 0.04
N ALA A 161 15.81 -2.62 1.19
CA ALA A 161 17.10 -2.00 1.49
C ALA A 161 18.21 -3.05 1.59
N ILE A 162 17.95 -4.13 2.31
CA ILE A 162 18.90 -5.25 2.46
C ILE A 162 19.18 -5.88 1.09
N ARG A 163 18.15 -6.15 0.31
CA ARG A 163 18.31 -6.71 -1.05
C ARG A 163 19.09 -5.79 -1.99
N CYS A 164 18.85 -4.48 -1.95
CA CYS A 164 19.63 -3.52 -2.74
C CYS A 164 21.12 -3.54 -2.35
N LEU A 165 21.43 -3.70 -1.07
CA LEU A 165 22.80 -3.82 -0.59
C LEU A 165 23.46 -5.12 -1.10
N GLU A 166 22.76 -6.26 -0.97
CA GLU A 166 23.24 -7.57 -1.43
C GLU A 166 23.51 -7.61 -2.93
N GLU A 167 22.59 -7.08 -3.73
CA GLU A 167 22.70 -7.04 -5.20
C GLU A 167 23.52 -5.84 -5.71
N ASN A 168 24.01 -4.99 -4.77
CA ASN A 168 24.81 -3.80 -5.07
C ASN A 168 24.11 -2.83 -6.06
N ILE A 169 22.78 -2.70 -5.89
CA ILE A 169 21.92 -1.79 -6.66
C ILE A 169 21.82 -0.46 -5.92
N PRO A 170 22.11 0.70 -6.55
CA PRO A 170 21.89 2.00 -5.94
C PRO A 170 20.44 2.18 -5.54
N ALA A 171 20.22 2.59 -4.30
CA ALA A 171 18.86 2.81 -3.83
C ALA A 171 18.75 3.96 -2.84
N CYS A 172 17.61 4.66 -2.89
CA CYS A 172 17.20 5.65 -1.92
C CYS A 172 15.85 5.25 -1.32
N ILE A 173 15.87 4.84 -0.06
CA ILE A 173 14.71 4.24 0.62
C ILE A 173 14.05 5.26 1.56
N GLY A 174 12.71 5.40 1.46
CA GLY A 174 11.94 6.23 2.38
C GLY A 174 12.15 7.74 2.19
N ILE A 175 12.09 8.22 0.94
CA ILE A 175 12.29 9.65 0.63
C ILE A 175 11.12 10.54 1.08
N GLY A 176 9.99 9.94 1.49
CA GLY A 176 8.78 10.64 1.87
C GLY A 176 7.93 11.12 0.68
N GLU A 177 6.66 11.44 0.97
CA GLU A 177 5.66 11.78 -0.03
C GLU A 177 6.06 13.00 -0.88
N SER A 178 6.50 14.08 -0.24
CA SER A 178 6.82 15.34 -0.92
C SER A 178 7.96 15.18 -1.93
N ASN A 179 9.05 14.50 -1.52
CA ASN A 179 10.18 14.26 -2.40
C ASN A 179 9.83 13.26 -3.51
N TYR A 180 9.02 12.25 -3.19
CA TYR A 180 8.58 11.25 -4.17
C TYR A 180 7.77 11.89 -5.30
N GLU A 181 6.78 12.73 -4.97
CA GLU A 181 5.97 13.42 -5.97
C GLU A 181 6.79 14.43 -6.79
N ASN A 182 7.75 15.12 -6.17
CA ASN A 182 8.64 16.05 -6.88
C ASN A 182 9.52 15.30 -7.90
N ILE A 183 10.11 14.16 -7.50
CA ILE A 183 10.99 13.37 -8.37
C ILE A 183 10.21 12.71 -9.50
N LYS A 184 9.00 12.23 -9.23
CA LYS A 184 8.12 11.55 -10.20
C LYS A 184 7.86 12.36 -11.48
N ASN A 185 7.90 13.67 -11.38
CA ASN A 185 7.69 14.56 -12.53
C ASN A 185 8.96 14.75 -13.39
N ASN A 186 10.12 14.32 -12.92
CA ASN A 186 11.37 14.40 -13.65
C ASN A 186 11.51 13.20 -14.61
N LYS A 187 12.17 13.41 -15.74
CA LYS A 187 12.44 12.34 -16.69
C LYS A 187 13.74 11.59 -16.38
N ILE A 188 14.72 12.31 -15.88
CA ILE A 188 16.06 11.80 -15.58
C ILE A 188 16.49 12.34 -14.23
N ILE A 189 17.13 11.50 -13.43
CA ILE A 189 17.76 11.86 -12.16
C ILE A 189 19.12 11.20 -12.03
N GLU A 190 19.89 11.76 -11.10
CA GLU A 190 21.13 11.21 -10.60
C GLU A 190 21.03 10.89 -9.12
#